data_7c5c98f4dae73fc62fe93e7f95ea677a
#
_entry.id   7c5c98f4dae73fc62fe93e7f95ea677a
#
_cell.length_a   1.000
_cell.length_b   1.000
_cell.length_c   1.000
_cell.angle_alpha   90.00
_cell.angle_beta   90.00
_cell.angle_gamma   90.00
#
_symmetry.space_group_name_H-M   'P 1'
#
loop_
_entity.id
_entity.type
_entity.pdbx_description
1 polymer ?
#
loop_
_entity_poly.entity_id
_entity_poly.type
_entity_poly.pdbx_seq_one_letter_code
_entity_poly.pdbx_strand_id
1 'polypeptide(L)'
;MEEEKKCDCGCEHKVNECDENCKCHEENKCECHKENHKNKKEHRDHHLEKLKKAMKEIDDLNEENLRVKAELVNYRKRKDEEVTRMLKYANEDLVEELLPVIDNLERAIKLETEDASEEVKKYLAGVKMIYCNAIAALEKYGVKAIDGNNKPFDPTYHQAVMTETREGVEPGMVLDVLQKGYLLKDKVIRPAMVKVSQ
;
A
#
# COMPACT_ATOMS: atom_id res chain seq x y z
N MET A 1 61.55 16.69 36.30
CA MET A 1 62.07 17.94 36.92
C MET A 1 61.09 19.03 36.49
N GLU A 2 60.13 19.31 37.30
CA GLU A 2 59.14 20.37 37.04
C GLU A 2 59.81 21.69 37.40
N GLU A 3 59.97 22.58 36.43
CA GLU A 3 60.51 23.92 36.66
C GLU A 3 59.51 24.73 37.49
N GLU A 4 59.87 25.03 38.73
CA GLU A 4 59.13 25.98 39.60
C GLU A 4 59.31 27.39 39.03
N LYS A 5 58.34 27.86 38.24
CA LYS A 5 58.29 29.25 37.82
C LYS A 5 57.76 30.08 39.01
N LYS A 6 58.65 30.80 39.68
CA LYS A 6 58.29 31.78 40.70
C LYS A 6 57.57 32.95 40.06
N CYS A 7 56.41 33.29 40.59
CA CYS A 7 55.71 34.52 40.20
C CYS A 7 56.41 35.72 40.82
N ASP A 8 56.57 36.81 40.08
CA ASP A 8 57.14 38.09 40.55
C ASP A 8 56.35 38.77 41.70
N CYS A 9 55.19 38.24 42.04
CA CYS A 9 54.36 38.75 43.16
C CYS A 9 54.80 38.24 44.53
N GLY A 10 55.88 37.42 44.64
CA GLY A 10 56.40 36.93 45.91
C GLY A 10 55.54 35.85 46.60
N CYS A 11 54.58 35.29 45.92
CA CYS A 11 53.72 34.20 46.45
C CYS A 11 54.39 32.86 46.12
N GLU A 12 54.69 32.05 47.15
CA GLU A 12 55.25 30.69 47.00
C GLU A 12 54.07 29.67 46.78
N HIS A 13 53.41 29.77 45.63
CA HIS A 13 52.38 28.79 45.25
C HIS A 13 52.74 28.06 43.96
N LYS A 14 52.41 26.74 43.91
CA LYS A 14 52.50 25.97 42.69
C LYS A 14 51.48 26.56 41.70
N VAL A 15 51.88 26.66 40.45
CA VAL A 15 51.19 27.34 39.32
C VAL A 15 49.69 26.98 39.19
N ASN A 16 49.20 25.95 39.86
CA ASN A 16 47.84 25.46 39.78
C ASN A 16 46.96 25.70 41.04
N GLU A 17 47.49 26.33 42.13
CA GLU A 17 46.83 26.50 43.40
C GLU A 17 46.88 27.95 43.86
N CYS A 18 46.34 28.88 43.07
CA CYS A 18 46.08 30.23 43.60
C CYS A 18 44.71 30.26 44.27
N ASP A 19 44.72 30.38 45.61
CA ASP A 19 43.53 30.59 46.42
C ASP A 19 42.93 31.97 46.17
N GLU A 20 41.59 32.07 46.35
CA GLU A 20 40.78 33.29 46.16
C GLU A 20 41.24 34.49 47.03
N ASN A 21 42.15 34.28 47.99
CA ASN A 21 42.65 35.28 48.93
C ASN A 21 44.07 35.84 48.55
N CYS A 22 44.57 35.57 47.36
CA CYS A 22 45.85 36.09 46.92
C CYS A 22 45.74 37.61 46.61
N LYS A 23 46.56 38.44 47.18
CA LYS A 23 46.59 39.91 46.96
C LYS A 23 46.85 40.36 45.53
N CYS A 24 47.26 39.46 44.63
CA CYS A 24 47.40 39.73 43.21
C CYS A 24 46.06 39.77 42.44
N HIS A 25 44.93 39.42 43.10
CA HIS A 25 43.58 39.48 42.53
C HIS A 25 43.07 40.92 42.32
N GLU A 26 43.49 41.87 43.20
CA GLU A 26 42.98 43.25 43.13
C GLU A 26 43.60 44.12 42.03
N GLU A 27 44.76 43.77 41.48
CA GLU A 27 45.46 44.63 40.52
C GLU A 27 45.60 44.06 39.10
N ASN A 28 45.12 42.86 38.76
CA ASN A 28 45.22 42.26 37.43
C ASN A 28 46.65 42.22 36.83
N LYS A 29 47.68 42.22 37.67
CA LYS A 29 49.07 42.37 37.22
C LYS A 29 49.87 41.09 37.02
N CYS A 30 49.29 39.91 37.30
CA CYS A 30 50.03 38.65 37.21
C CYS A 30 49.76 37.95 35.86
N GLU A 31 50.79 37.75 35.09
CA GLU A 31 50.72 37.09 33.77
C GLU A 31 50.21 35.64 33.88
N CYS A 32 50.56 34.94 34.95
CA CYS A 32 50.06 33.59 35.23
C CYS A 32 48.51 33.50 35.35
N HIS A 33 47.87 34.56 35.85
CA HIS A 33 46.39 34.64 35.93
C HIS A 33 45.77 34.85 34.56
N LYS A 34 46.40 35.61 33.68
CA LYS A 34 45.94 35.89 32.36
C LYS A 34 45.96 34.61 31.46
N GLU A 35 47.01 33.78 31.60
CA GLU A 35 47.13 32.52 30.88
C GLU A 35 46.13 31.47 31.38
N ASN A 36 45.94 31.35 32.67
CA ASN A 36 44.94 30.41 33.25
C ASN A 36 43.48 30.78 32.90
N HIS A 37 43.18 32.09 32.85
CA HIS A 37 41.85 32.54 32.40
C HIS A 37 41.63 32.35 30.89
N LYS A 38 42.65 32.50 30.04
CA LYS A 38 42.59 32.22 28.64
C LYS A 38 42.37 30.71 28.37
N ASN A 39 43.18 29.85 29.00
CA ASN A 39 43.05 28.40 28.86
C ASN A 39 41.70 27.86 29.36
N LYS A 40 41.19 28.38 30.47
CA LYS A 40 39.82 28.04 30.94
C LYS A 40 38.74 28.54 30.02
N LYS A 41 38.93 29.66 29.35
CA LYS A 41 37.96 30.20 28.39
C LYS A 41 37.99 29.39 27.08
N GLU A 42 39.14 29.08 26.53
CA GLU A 42 39.31 28.24 25.33
C GLU A 42 38.74 26.82 25.54
N HIS A 43 38.96 26.22 26.72
CA HIS A 43 38.44 24.93 27.06
C HIS A 43 36.91 24.95 27.17
N ARG A 44 36.30 26.00 27.72
CA ARG A 44 34.85 26.20 27.77
C ARG A 44 34.27 26.43 26.38
N ASP A 45 34.92 27.25 25.56
CA ASP A 45 34.44 27.54 24.21
C ASP A 45 34.46 26.27 23.33
N HIS A 46 35.51 25.43 23.46
CA HIS A 46 35.59 24.15 22.78
C HIS A 46 34.50 23.15 23.23
N HIS A 47 34.19 23.09 24.55
CA HIS A 47 33.09 22.28 25.04
C HIS A 47 31.74 22.79 24.54
N LEU A 48 31.57 24.11 24.48
CA LEU A 48 30.35 24.73 23.97
C LEU A 48 30.12 24.47 22.49
N GLU A 49 31.20 24.45 21.69
CA GLU A 49 31.11 24.04 20.28
C GLU A 49 30.75 22.57 20.10
N LYS A 50 31.35 21.68 20.91
CA LYS A 50 30.97 20.25 20.89
C LYS A 50 29.52 20.03 21.26
N LEU A 51 29.01 20.73 22.30
CA LEU A 51 27.61 20.67 22.70
C LEU A 51 26.69 21.17 21.58
N LYS A 52 27.03 22.29 20.92
CA LYS A 52 26.27 22.82 19.78
C LYS A 52 26.24 21.84 18.60
N LYS A 53 27.36 21.17 18.30
CA LYS A 53 27.41 20.15 17.25
C LYS A 53 26.54 18.93 17.60
N ALA A 54 26.68 18.42 18.85
CA ALA A 54 25.87 17.30 19.31
C ALA A 54 24.36 17.64 19.34
N MET A 55 23.98 18.85 19.72
CA MET A 55 22.58 19.29 19.67
C MET A 55 22.04 19.31 18.22
N LYS A 56 22.84 19.81 17.26
CA LYS A 56 22.44 19.77 15.85
C LYS A 56 22.27 18.35 15.34
N GLU A 57 23.21 17.46 15.67
CA GLU A 57 23.09 16.03 15.29
C GLU A 57 21.84 15.37 15.89
N ILE A 58 21.50 15.72 17.13
CA ILE A 58 20.27 15.23 17.77
C ILE A 58 19.03 15.77 17.06
N ASP A 59 19.02 17.05 16.69
CA ASP A 59 17.90 17.66 15.98
C ASP A 59 17.73 17.04 14.59
N ASP A 60 18.84 16.87 13.84
CA ASP A 60 18.85 16.23 12.53
C ASP A 60 18.35 14.76 12.61
N LEU A 61 18.84 14.00 13.59
CA LEU A 61 18.40 12.62 13.83
C LEU A 61 16.92 12.54 14.27
N ASN A 62 16.44 13.51 15.03
CA ASN A 62 15.03 13.57 15.40
C ASN A 62 14.14 13.87 14.19
N GLU A 63 14.55 14.77 13.31
CA GLU A 63 13.84 15.08 12.08
C GLU A 63 13.80 13.85 11.16
N GLU A 64 14.94 13.17 10.98
CA GLU A 64 15.00 11.92 10.20
C GLU A 64 14.12 10.82 10.81
N ASN A 65 14.13 10.65 12.14
CA ASN A 65 13.25 9.72 12.83
C ASN A 65 11.76 10.02 12.62
N LEU A 66 11.38 11.29 12.64
CA LEU A 66 10.00 11.71 12.38
C LEU A 66 9.61 11.40 10.94
N ARG A 67 10.50 11.67 9.98
CA ARG A 67 10.30 11.36 8.56
C ARG A 67 10.13 9.86 8.35
N VAL A 68 11.04 9.03 8.88
CA VAL A 68 10.97 7.56 8.77
C VAL A 68 9.70 7.02 9.41
N LYS A 69 9.27 7.55 10.56
CA LYS A 69 8.01 7.17 11.19
C LYS A 69 6.81 7.49 10.31
N ALA A 70 6.78 8.66 9.68
CA ALA A 70 5.70 9.03 8.76
C ALA A 70 5.67 8.12 7.51
N GLU A 71 6.84 7.83 6.93
CA GLU A 71 6.96 6.88 5.81
C GLU A 71 6.49 5.47 6.19
N LEU A 72 6.80 5.02 7.42
CA LEU A 72 6.41 3.71 7.94
C LEU A 72 4.88 3.59 8.11
N VAL A 73 4.23 4.66 8.59
CA VAL A 73 2.77 4.72 8.69
C VAL A 73 2.13 4.65 7.30
N ASN A 74 2.63 5.42 6.34
CA ASN A 74 2.14 5.41 4.97
C ASN A 74 2.36 4.05 4.28
N TYR A 75 3.53 3.43 4.52
CA TYR A 75 3.83 2.08 4.02
C TYR A 75 2.86 1.04 4.57
N ARG A 76 2.60 1.05 5.89
CA ARG A 76 1.64 0.14 6.53
C ARG A 76 0.25 0.31 5.92
N LYS A 77 -0.25 1.53 5.83
CA LYS A 77 -1.56 1.81 5.23
C LYS A 77 -1.67 1.25 3.81
N ARG A 78 -0.67 1.51 2.97
CA ARG A 78 -0.64 0.97 1.60
C ARG A 78 -0.62 -0.56 1.58
N LYS A 79 0.14 -1.19 2.49
CA LYS A 79 0.20 -2.65 2.60
C LYS A 79 -1.12 -3.26 3.07
N ASP A 80 -1.79 -2.64 4.03
CA ASP A 80 -3.10 -3.09 4.49
C ASP A 80 -4.15 -2.99 3.37
N GLU A 81 -4.10 -1.93 2.57
CA GLU A 81 -4.95 -1.78 1.38
C GLU A 81 -4.65 -2.84 0.31
N GLU A 82 -3.37 -3.15 0.04
CA GLU A 82 -2.95 -4.21 -0.87
C GLU A 82 -3.45 -5.59 -0.40
N VAL A 83 -3.22 -5.92 0.88
CA VAL A 83 -3.67 -7.20 1.46
C VAL A 83 -5.19 -7.32 1.39
N THR A 84 -5.92 -6.25 1.74
CA THR A 84 -7.38 -6.23 1.65
C THR A 84 -7.86 -6.47 0.21
N ARG A 85 -7.19 -5.87 -0.77
CA ARG A 85 -7.48 -6.08 -2.19
C ARG A 85 -7.17 -7.52 -2.63
N MET A 86 -6.03 -8.06 -2.22
CA MET A 86 -5.65 -9.45 -2.54
C MET A 86 -6.65 -10.44 -1.95
N LEU A 87 -7.07 -10.26 -0.70
CA LEU A 87 -8.08 -11.10 -0.07
C LEU A 87 -9.46 -10.96 -0.72
N LYS A 88 -9.79 -9.75 -1.21
CA LYS A 88 -11.05 -9.51 -1.90
C LYS A 88 -11.18 -10.32 -3.19
N TYR A 89 -10.08 -10.51 -3.91
CA TYR A 89 -10.04 -11.17 -5.21
C TYR A 89 -9.26 -12.49 -5.21
N ALA A 90 -8.96 -13.06 -4.04
CA ALA A 90 -8.18 -14.29 -3.90
C ALA A 90 -8.76 -15.50 -4.65
N ASN A 91 -10.07 -15.51 -4.88
CA ASN A 91 -10.77 -16.59 -5.57
C ASN A 91 -10.96 -16.32 -7.07
N GLU A 92 -10.37 -15.26 -7.63
CA GLU A 92 -10.56 -14.86 -9.02
C GLU A 92 -10.12 -15.96 -9.98
N ASP A 93 -8.90 -16.46 -9.82
CA ASP A 93 -8.31 -17.49 -10.70
C ASP A 93 -9.13 -18.79 -10.65
N LEU A 94 -9.56 -19.21 -9.45
CA LEU A 94 -10.38 -20.39 -9.29
C LEU A 94 -11.75 -20.24 -9.99
N VAL A 95 -12.35 -19.06 -9.87
CA VAL A 95 -13.63 -18.78 -10.53
C VAL A 95 -13.46 -18.79 -12.04
N GLU A 96 -12.40 -18.15 -12.55
CA GLU A 96 -12.11 -18.11 -13.98
C GLU A 96 -11.98 -19.52 -14.59
N GLU A 97 -11.25 -20.41 -13.92
CA GLU A 97 -11.12 -21.81 -14.35
C GLU A 97 -12.42 -22.63 -14.23
N LEU A 98 -13.34 -22.23 -13.34
CA LEU A 98 -14.63 -22.90 -13.17
C LEU A 98 -15.68 -22.48 -14.21
N LEU A 99 -15.57 -21.24 -14.75
CA LEU A 99 -16.54 -20.70 -15.72
C LEU A 99 -16.75 -21.60 -16.94
N PRO A 100 -15.71 -22.20 -17.59
CA PRO A 100 -15.90 -23.11 -18.71
C PRO A 100 -16.74 -24.34 -18.37
N VAL A 101 -16.65 -24.84 -17.13
CA VAL A 101 -17.46 -25.97 -16.67
C VAL A 101 -18.95 -25.59 -16.63
N ILE A 102 -19.24 -24.39 -16.12
CA ILE A 102 -20.58 -23.83 -16.07
C ILE A 102 -21.15 -23.59 -17.47
N ASP A 103 -20.33 -23.07 -18.38
CA ASP A 103 -20.70 -22.88 -19.79
C ASP A 103 -21.07 -24.21 -20.45
N ASN A 104 -20.34 -25.28 -20.16
CA ASN A 104 -20.63 -26.61 -20.69
C ASN A 104 -21.94 -27.18 -20.14
N LEU A 105 -22.23 -26.93 -18.84
CA LEU A 105 -23.52 -27.31 -18.26
C LEU A 105 -24.66 -26.51 -18.90
N GLU A 106 -24.48 -25.21 -19.12
CA GLU A 106 -25.46 -24.37 -19.79
C GLU A 106 -25.71 -24.82 -21.24
N ARG A 107 -24.65 -25.18 -21.95
CA ARG A 107 -24.75 -25.73 -23.30
C ARG A 107 -25.51 -27.04 -23.31
N ALA A 108 -25.23 -27.94 -22.37
CA ALA A 108 -25.96 -29.20 -22.24
C ALA A 108 -27.45 -28.98 -22.00
N ILE A 109 -27.83 -27.98 -21.19
CA ILE A 109 -29.21 -27.61 -20.92
C ILE A 109 -29.89 -27.04 -22.17
N LYS A 110 -29.17 -26.22 -22.96
CA LYS A 110 -29.72 -25.64 -24.22
C LYS A 110 -29.94 -26.67 -25.33
N LEU A 111 -29.38 -27.87 -25.25
CA LEU A 111 -29.63 -28.97 -26.18
C LEU A 111 -30.95 -29.67 -25.94
N GLU A 112 -31.74 -29.23 -24.99
CA GLU A 112 -33.11 -29.75 -24.73
C GLU A 112 -33.99 -29.51 -26.00
N THR A 113 -34.36 -30.59 -26.67
CA THR A 113 -35.29 -30.55 -27.76
C THR A 113 -36.67 -30.99 -27.31
N GLU A 114 -37.74 -30.47 -27.93
CA GLU A 114 -39.11 -30.79 -27.57
C GLU A 114 -39.43 -32.30 -27.77
N ASP A 115 -38.71 -32.94 -28.70
CA ASP A 115 -38.87 -34.37 -29.04
C ASP A 115 -38.05 -35.31 -28.14
N ALA A 116 -37.39 -34.80 -27.10
CA ALA A 116 -36.57 -35.63 -26.20
C ALA A 116 -37.44 -36.65 -25.43
N SER A 117 -36.95 -37.90 -25.29
CA SER A 117 -37.62 -38.93 -24.49
C SER A 117 -37.75 -38.52 -23.02
N GLU A 118 -38.74 -39.06 -22.31
CA GLU A 118 -38.98 -38.77 -20.91
C GLU A 118 -37.78 -39.08 -20.00
N GLU A 119 -36.97 -40.04 -20.38
CA GLU A 119 -35.70 -40.34 -19.68
C GLU A 119 -34.69 -39.22 -19.85
N VAL A 120 -34.50 -38.67 -21.05
CA VAL A 120 -33.60 -37.54 -21.32
C VAL A 120 -34.08 -36.30 -20.58
N LYS A 121 -35.35 -36.01 -20.53
CA LYS A 121 -35.93 -34.91 -19.75
C LYS A 121 -35.62 -35.01 -18.24
N LYS A 122 -35.69 -36.24 -17.68
CA LYS A 122 -35.29 -36.47 -16.27
C LYS A 122 -33.78 -36.22 -16.02
N TYR A 123 -32.92 -36.66 -16.95
CA TYR A 123 -31.47 -36.35 -16.86
C TYR A 123 -31.20 -34.86 -16.94
N LEU A 124 -31.83 -34.16 -17.87
CA LEU A 124 -31.69 -32.71 -18.03
C LEU A 124 -32.22 -31.94 -16.80
N ALA A 125 -33.28 -32.40 -16.17
CA ALA A 125 -33.77 -31.84 -14.90
C ALA A 125 -32.67 -31.96 -13.80
N GLY A 126 -31.99 -33.09 -13.72
CA GLY A 126 -30.83 -33.27 -12.81
C GLY A 126 -29.70 -32.30 -13.10
N VAL A 127 -29.32 -32.15 -14.39
CA VAL A 127 -28.28 -31.20 -14.82
C VAL A 127 -28.68 -29.76 -14.49
N LYS A 128 -29.94 -29.36 -14.72
CA LYS A 128 -30.47 -28.04 -14.32
C LYS A 128 -30.30 -27.78 -12.83
N MET A 129 -30.61 -28.79 -11.98
CA MET A 129 -30.40 -28.67 -10.52
C MET A 129 -28.94 -28.45 -10.16
N ILE A 130 -28.00 -29.19 -10.79
CA ILE A 130 -26.57 -29.03 -10.57
C ILE A 130 -26.14 -27.62 -10.97
N TYR A 131 -26.56 -27.15 -12.14
CA TYR A 131 -26.28 -25.81 -12.63
C TYR A 131 -26.79 -24.72 -11.67
N CYS A 132 -28.06 -24.82 -11.23
CA CYS A 132 -28.61 -23.87 -10.25
C CYS A 132 -27.83 -23.85 -8.93
N ASN A 133 -27.47 -25.03 -8.43
CA ASN A 133 -26.67 -25.13 -7.21
C ASN A 133 -25.25 -24.52 -7.38
N ALA A 134 -24.64 -24.73 -8.54
CA ALA A 134 -23.33 -24.14 -8.86
C ALA A 134 -23.40 -22.61 -8.92
N ILE A 135 -24.39 -22.05 -9.61
CA ILE A 135 -24.62 -20.60 -9.67
C ILE A 135 -24.90 -20.04 -8.27
N ALA A 136 -25.77 -20.66 -7.48
CA ALA A 136 -26.06 -20.23 -6.12
C ALA A 136 -24.83 -20.30 -5.20
N ALA A 137 -23.94 -21.26 -5.41
CA ALA A 137 -22.66 -21.32 -4.71
C ALA A 137 -21.74 -20.15 -5.09
N LEU A 138 -21.63 -19.83 -6.38
CA LEU A 138 -20.83 -18.70 -6.87
C LEU A 138 -21.36 -17.36 -6.36
N GLU A 139 -22.68 -17.18 -6.34
CA GLU A 139 -23.30 -15.94 -5.81
C GLU A 139 -22.95 -15.69 -4.34
N LYS A 140 -22.82 -16.73 -3.52
CA LYS A 140 -22.37 -16.61 -2.11
C LYS A 140 -20.96 -16.03 -1.99
N TYR A 141 -20.10 -16.27 -2.98
CA TYR A 141 -18.75 -15.71 -3.06
C TYR A 141 -18.67 -14.35 -3.77
N GLY A 142 -19.86 -13.83 -4.18
CA GLY A 142 -19.97 -12.52 -4.80
C GLY A 142 -19.75 -12.52 -6.32
N VAL A 143 -19.85 -13.69 -6.96
CA VAL A 143 -19.87 -13.80 -8.42
C VAL A 143 -21.27 -13.55 -8.91
N LYS A 144 -21.45 -12.66 -9.90
CA LYS A 144 -22.74 -12.34 -10.52
C LYS A 144 -22.63 -12.45 -12.03
N ALA A 145 -23.67 -13.01 -12.66
CA ALA A 145 -23.77 -13.02 -14.11
C ALA A 145 -24.06 -11.61 -14.64
N ILE A 146 -23.49 -11.28 -15.78
CA ILE A 146 -23.75 -10.03 -16.50
C ILE A 146 -24.96 -10.26 -17.42
N ASP A 147 -26.06 -9.56 -17.12
CA ASP A 147 -27.25 -9.56 -17.95
C ASP A 147 -27.05 -8.62 -19.13
N GLY A 148 -26.97 -9.17 -20.32
CA GLY A 148 -26.75 -8.39 -21.55
C GLY A 148 -27.95 -8.27 -22.48
N ASN A 149 -28.98 -9.14 -22.40
CA ASN A 149 -30.06 -9.19 -23.37
C ASN A 149 -30.87 -7.88 -23.41
N ASN A 150 -31.07 -7.33 -24.61
CA ASN A 150 -31.85 -6.11 -24.86
C ASN A 150 -31.35 -4.86 -24.09
N LYS A 151 -30.09 -4.83 -23.75
CA LYS A 151 -29.44 -3.66 -23.12
C LYS A 151 -28.49 -2.98 -24.12
N PRO A 152 -28.20 -1.69 -23.93
CA PRO A 152 -27.18 -1.02 -24.73
C PRO A 152 -25.82 -1.70 -24.54
N PHE A 153 -25.04 -1.78 -25.58
CA PHE A 153 -23.70 -2.33 -25.53
C PHE A 153 -22.78 -1.44 -24.68
N ASP A 154 -22.14 -2.03 -23.68
CA ASP A 154 -21.12 -1.38 -22.85
C ASP A 154 -19.80 -2.14 -23.00
N PRO A 155 -18.74 -1.49 -23.52
CA PRO A 155 -17.42 -2.12 -23.68
C PRO A 155 -16.79 -2.63 -22.38
N THR A 156 -17.22 -2.10 -21.21
CA THR A 156 -16.71 -2.53 -19.92
C THR A 156 -17.17 -3.94 -19.54
N TYR A 157 -18.39 -4.31 -19.94
CA TYR A 157 -19.03 -5.56 -19.55
C TYR A 157 -19.25 -6.53 -20.70
N HIS A 158 -19.25 -6.03 -21.95
CA HIS A 158 -19.61 -6.78 -23.13
C HIS A 158 -18.46 -6.80 -24.16
N GLN A 159 -18.28 -7.94 -24.79
CA GLN A 159 -17.39 -8.12 -25.95
C GLN A 159 -18.24 -8.44 -27.16
N ALA A 160 -18.33 -7.54 -28.10
CA ALA A 160 -19.00 -7.78 -29.38
C ALA A 160 -18.19 -8.77 -30.23
N VAL A 161 -18.76 -9.92 -30.53
CA VAL A 161 -18.13 -10.95 -31.34
C VAL A 161 -18.74 -10.95 -32.75
N MET A 162 -20.03 -10.63 -32.86
CA MET A 162 -20.77 -10.60 -34.11
C MET A 162 -21.69 -9.39 -34.20
N THR A 163 -21.89 -8.88 -35.38
CA THR A 163 -22.89 -7.85 -35.65
C THR A 163 -23.97 -8.42 -36.55
N GLU A 164 -25.22 -8.06 -36.32
CA GLU A 164 -26.36 -8.48 -37.12
C GLU A 164 -27.32 -7.33 -37.28
N THR A 165 -27.80 -7.10 -38.52
CA THR A 165 -28.82 -6.10 -38.74
C THR A 165 -30.18 -6.70 -38.45
N ARG A 166 -30.95 -6.11 -37.54
CA ARG A 166 -32.29 -6.57 -37.18
C ARG A 166 -33.26 -5.40 -37.34
N GLU A 167 -34.31 -5.60 -38.14
CA GLU A 167 -35.35 -4.60 -38.34
C GLU A 167 -36.08 -4.28 -37.00
N GLY A 168 -36.18 -3.00 -36.68
CA GLY A 168 -36.90 -2.54 -35.48
C GLY A 168 -36.04 -2.46 -34.20
N VAL A 169 -34.73 -2.66 -34.30
CA VAL A 169 -33.77 -2.50 -33.16
C VAL A 169 -32.80 -1.37 -33.45
N GLU A 170 -32.61 -0.51 -32.47
CA GLU A 170 -31.62 0.60 -32.60
C GLU A 170 -30.18 0.05 -32.70
N PRO A 171 -29.31 0.73 -33.49
CA PRO A 171 -27.90 0.36 -33.56
C PRO A 171 -27.22 0.42 -32.18
N GLY A 172 -26.35 -0.55 -31.91
CA GLY A 172 -25.62 -0.62 -30.63
C GLY A 172 -26.36 -1.31 -29.49
N MET A 173 -27.44 -2.00 -29.77
CA MET A 173 -28.14 -2.84 -28.79
C MET A 173 -27.63 -4.29 -28.80
N VAL A 174 -27.56 -4.93 -27.66
CA VAL A 174 -27.25 -6.36 -27.55
C VAL A 174 -28.47 -7.18 -27.97
N LEU A 175 -28.31 -7.95 -29.04
CA LEU A 175 -29.36 -8.81 -29.60
C LEU A 175 -29.42 -10.15 -28.90
N ASP A 176 -28.26 -10.76 -28.64
CA ASP A 176 -28.16 -12.07 -28.01
C ASP A 176 -26.85 -12.21 -27.23
N VAL A 177 -26.86 -13.04 -26.20
CA VAL A 177 -25.68 -13.38 -25.39
C VAL A 177 -25.23 -14.78 -25.75
N LEU A 178 -24.13 -14.86 -26.51
CA LEU A 178 -23.53 -16.13 -26.93
C LEU A 178 -22.87 -16.86 -25.74
N GLN A 179 -22.21 -16.07 -24.87
CA GLN A 179 -21.54 -16.60 -23.69
C GLN A 179 -21.72 -15.59 -22.54
N LYS A 180 -22.20 -16.07 -21.40
CA LYS A 180 -22.43 -15.21 -20.23
C LYS A 180 -21.15 -14.66 -19.68
N GLY A 181 -21.14 -13.37 -19.38
CA GLY A 181 -20.08 -12.71 -18.61
C GLY A 181 -20.33 -12.84 -17.10
N TYR A 182 -19.27 -12.68 -16.33
CA TYR A 182 -19.33 -12.76 -14.88
C TYR A 182 -18.49 -11.67 -14.20
N LEU A 183 -19.04 -11.15 -13.12
CA LEU A 183 -18.42 -10.18 -12.21
C LEU A 183 -18.09 -10.86 -10.89
N LEU A 184 -16.92 -10.57 -10.34
CA LEU A 184 -16.60 -10.90 -8.95
C LEU A 184 -16.63 -9.60 -8.14
N LYS A 185 -17.67 -9.44 -7.35
CA LYS A 185 -17.95 -8.20 -6.61
C LYS A 185 -18.09 -7.01 -7.57
N ASP A 186 -17.05 -6.22 -7.76
CA ASP A 186 -16.98 -5.03 -8.62
C ASP A 186 -15.99 -5.17 -9.79
N LYS A 187 -15.30 -6.30 -9.92
CA LYS A 187 -14.34 -6.58 -11.00
C LYS A 187 -14.96 -7.52 -12.03
N VAL A 188 -14.84 -7.17 -13.30
CA VAL A 188 -15.20 -8.07 -14.42
C VAL A 188 -14.12 -9.15 -14.52
N ILE A 189 -14.50 -10.43 -14.32
CA ILE A 189 -13.61 -11.58 -14.55
C ILE A 189 -13.63 -11.89 -16.03
N ARG A 190 -14.83 -12.00 -16.61
CA ARG A 190 -15.01 -12.31 -18.00
C ARG A 190 -16.14 -11.46 -18.59
N PRO A 191 -15.89 -10.69 -19.66
CA PRO A 191 -16.96 -9.97 -20.36
C PRO A 191 -17.92 -10.94 -21.02
N ALA A 192 -19.19 -10.54 -21.16
CA ALA A 192 -20.17 -11.30 -21.89
C ALA A 192 -19.88 -11.23 -23.40
N MET A 193 -19.81 -12.36 -24.08
CA MET A 193 -19.73 -12.37 -25.54
C MET A 193 -21.12 -12.18 -26.13
N VAL A 194 -21.28 -11.08 -26.86
CA VAL A 194 -22.60 -10.66 -27.33
C VAL A 194 -22.63 -10.44 -28.83
N LYS A 195 -23.84 -10.57 -29.39
CA LYS A 195 -24.17 -10.14 -30.73
C LYS A 195 -24.84 -8.77 -30.65
N VAL A 196 -24.37 -7.81 -31.45
CA VAL A 196 -24.79 -6.41 -31.41
C VAL A 196 -25.52 -6.02 -32.70
N SER A 197 -26.55 -5.19 -32.58
CA SER A 197 -27.25 -4.61 -33.74
C SER A 197 -26.36 -3.58 -34.44
N GLN A 198 -26.34 -3.63 -35.77
CA GLN A 198 -25.66 -2.66 -36.63
C GLN A 198 -26.67 -1.68 -37.19
#